data_14d33363edfe443f04e69069e4a098f2
#
_entry.id   14d33363edfe443f04e69069e4a098f2
#
_cell.length_a   1.000
_cell.length_b   1.000
_cell.length_c   1.000
_cell.angle_alpha   90.00
_cell.angle_beta   90.00
_cell.angle_gamma   90.00
#
_symmetry.space_group_name_H-M   'P 1'
#
loop_
_entity.id
_entity.type
_entity.pdbx_description
1 polymer ?
#
loop_
_entity_poly.entity_id
_entity_poly.type
_entity_poly.pdbx_seq_one_letter_code
_entity_poly.pdbx_strand_id
1 'polypeptide(L)'
;MRNEIVVALVMLLISIGGSIATRNDRKWSVFFLFLASVAGSLAAGMGIRFREIVEGPFGFLDSMLCVCAASVLVAVLERSGAFGYLADRVFSIRSRTLRAFGVLFLIALPSMLTGFAGSSLLTTGRLFRERVQGADPKKVHLTVCVGAFIGVILPPNCIPAMIAANGAGSVLPTPYAGFFLPLLVIGLPAFIVYALMRRDILASVEVQEKSGSGSALVSLIVLAVAGIAVLFDGVLPNVLYLGGNTLVFFVSSIIVIAVCKGFGGFKAVFDTVSDGLMKAVVPMAVVFSLGSFIEVSSMTGVRGLYSMWILPYNVVPVMLVLMAAALVIGYFFSTPVPAFLITYAVFPIGWLANTVPVAGLGAALAAVALITRNGGIVNCRENGLRSSDVLREVWLPVVLVLAVGTAFVVFGDSLTFLVR
;
A
#
# COMPACT_ATOMS: atom_id res chain seq x y z
N MET A 1 -16.68 -0.80 -31.66
CA MET A 1 -17.47 -0.15 -30.59
C MET A 1 -18.52 -1.04 -29.94
N ARG A 2 -19.40 -1.74 -30.66
CA ARG A 2 -20.43 -2.58 -30.02
C ARG A 2 -19.83 -3.77 -29.24
N ASN A 3 -18.82 -4.40 -29.76
CA ASN A 3 -18.16 -5.54 -29.12
C ASN A 3 -17.35 -5.12 -27.89
N GLU A 4 -16.63 -4.02 -27.96
CA GLU A 4 -15.82 -3.52 -26.86
C GLU A 4 -16.70 -3.10 -25.67
N ILE A 5 -17.89 -2.55 -25.93
CA ILE A 5 -18.87 -2.22 -24.87
C ILE A 5 -19.37 -3.52 -24.19
N VAL A 6 -19.67 -4.56 -24.96
CA VAL A 6 -20.09 -5.85 -24.40
C VAL A 6 -18.96 -6.46 -23.54
N VAL A 7 -17.74 -6.44 -24.05
CA VAL A 7 -16.57 -6.92 -23.28
C VAL A 7 -16.39 -6.13 -21.99
N ALA A 8 -16.44 -4.81 -22.05
CA ALA A 8 -16.34 -3.95 -20.87
C ALA A 8 -17.42 -4.26 -19.83
N LEU A 9 -18.67 -4.46 -20.29
CA LEU A 9 -19.79 -4.81 -19.40
C LEU A 9 -19.58 -6.19 -18.76
N VAL A 10 -19.13 -7.20 -19.50
CA VAL A 10 -18.86 -8.54 -18.98
C VAL A 10 -17.75 -8.46 -17.90
N MET A 11 -16.65 -7.77 -18.19
CA MET A 11 -15.55 -7.63 -17.25
C MET A 11 -15.99 -6.89 -15.98
N LEU A 12 -16.75 -5.81 -16.09
CA LEU A 12 -17.28 -5.05 -14.96
C LEU A 12 -18.27 -5.87 -14.13
N LEU A 13 -19.23 -6.54 -14.77
CA LEU A 13 -20.23 -7.34 -14.07
C LEU A 13 -19.61 -8.49 -13.28
N ILE A 14 -18.61 -9.16 -13.83
CA ILE A 14 -17.90 -10.23 -13.11
C ILE A 14 -17.08 -9.65 -11.93
N SER A 15 -16.37 -8.54 -12.14
CA SER A 15 -15.58 -7.91 -11.09
C SER A 15 -16.46 -7.38 -9.95
N ILE A 16 -17.56 -6.69 -10.28
CA ILE A 16 -18.50 -6.14 -9.29
C ILE A 16 -19.31 -7.28 -8.65
N GLY A 17 -19.87 -8.18 -9.44
CA GLY A 17 -20.63 -9.32 -8.94
C GLY A 17 -19.81 -10.22 -8.03
N GLY A 18 -18.56 -10.49 -8.41
CA GLY A 18 -17.61 -11.21 -7.59
C GLY A 18 -17.29 -10.49 -6.28
N SER A 19 -17.10 -9.17 -6.31
CA SER A 19 -16.87 -8.36 -5.12
C SER A 19 -18.07 -8.34 -4.17
N ILE A 20 -19.29 -8.38 -4.70
CA ILE A 20 -20.52 -8.50 -3.90
C ILE A 20 -20.63 -9.91 -3.30
N ALA A 21 -20.42 -10.94 -4.10
CA ALA A 21 -20.52 -12.34 -3.68
C ALA A 21 -19.48 -12.67 -2.59
N THR A 22 -18.28 -12.10 -2.69
CA THR A 22 -17.17 -12.35 -1.77
C THR A 22 -17.04 -11.31 -0.66
N ARG A 23 -18.10 -10.58 -0.41
CA ARG A 23 -18.18 -9.51 0.59
C ARG A 23 -17.68 -9.93 1.99
N ASN A 24 -17.80 -11.20 2.32
CA ASN A 24 -17.39 -11.76 3.61
C ASN A 24 -15.96 -12.33 3.60
N ASP A 25 -15.42 -12.69 2.44
CA ASP A 25 -14.07 -13.23 2.28
C ASP A 25 -13.36 -12.60 1.07
N ARG A 26 -12.51 -11.64 1.35
CA ARG A 26 -11.82 -10.80 0.35
C ARG A 26 -10.81 -11.52 -0.52
N LYS A 27 -10.31 -12.66 -0.09
CA LYS A 27 -9.35 -13.44 -0.87
C LYS A 27 -9.94 -13.81 -2.22
N TRP A 28 -11.25 -14.07 -2.25
CA TRP A 28 -11.96 -14.42 -3.47
C TRP A 28 -12.20 -13.24 -4.42
N SER A 29 -12.18 -12.00 -3.95
CA SER A 29 -12.36 -10.85 -4.84
C SER A 29 -11.23 -10.73 -5.87
N VAL A 30 -10.02 -11.16 -5.50
CA VAL A 30 -8.86 -11.26 -6.40
C VAL A 30 -9.11 -12.28 -7.51
N PHE A 31 -9.66 -13.43 -7.14
CA PHE A 31 -10.02 -14.48 -8.10
C PHE A 31 -11.05 -14.00 -9.13
N PHE A 32 -12.07 -13.25 -8.71
CA PHE A 32 -13.08 -12.72 -9.62
C PHE A 32 -12.53 -11.64 -10.55
N LEU A 33 -11.54 -10.87 -10.12
CA LEU A 33 -10.86 -9.93 -11.01
C LEU A 33 -10.07 -10.66 -12.11
N PHE A 34 -9.38 -11.74 -11.74
CA PHE A 34 -8.72 -12.61 -12.70
C PHE A 34 -9.73 -13.31 -13.64
N LEU A 35 -10.83 -13.82 -13.10
CA LEU A 35 -11.91 -14.44 -13.88
C LEU A 35 -12.53 -13.44 -14.87
N ALA A 36 -12.65 -12.17 -14.49
CA ALA A 36 -13.11 -11.11 -15.38
C ALA A 36 -12.17 -10.93 -16.58
N SER A 37 -10.87 -11.08 -16.39
CA SER A 37 -9.89 -11.04 -17.48
C SER A 37 -10.09 -12.20 -18.47
N VAL A 38 -10.26 -13.41 -17.96
CA VAL A 38 -10.53 -14.60 -18.79
C VAL A 38 -11.85 -14.43 -19.56
N ALA A 39 -12.91 -14.02 -18.88
CA ALA A 39 -14.22 -13.81 -19.48
C ALA A 39 -14.22 -12.68 -20.51
N GLY A 40 -13.47 -11.60 -20.27
CA GLY A 40 -13.27 -10.50 -21.22
C GLY A 40 -12.62 -10.98 -22.52
N SER A 41 -11.58 -11.79 -22.43
CA SER A 41 -10.90 -12.38 -23.57
C SER A 41 -11.85 -13.29 -24.39
N LEU A 42 -12.65 -14.10 -23.71
CA LEU A 42 -13.67 -14.96 -24.36
C LEU A 42 -14.77 -14.13 -25.01
N ALA A 43 -15.30 -13.11 -24.33
CA ALA A 43 -16.34 -12.23 -24.86
C ALA A 43 -15.88 -11.43 -26.09
N ALA A 44 -14.59 -11.14 -26.18
CA ALA A 44 -13.98 -10.52 -27.35
C ALA A 44 -13.82 -11.48 -28.54
N GLY A 45 -14.13 -12.76 -28.38
CA GLY A 45 -13.92 -13.78 -29.41
C GLY A 45 -12.47 -14.19 -29.62
N MET A 46 -11.58 -13.82 -28.73
CA MET A 46 -10.14 -14.08 -28.84
C MET A 46 -9.71 -15.44 -28.26
N GLY A 47 -10.65 -16.18 -27.65
CA GLY A 47 -10.35 -17.39 -26.89
C GLY A 47 -9.65 -17.05 -25.56
N ILE A 48 -9.10 -18.06 -24.89
CA ILE A 48 -8.32 -17.85 -23.67
C ILE A 48 -6.89 -17.52 -24.06
N ARG A 49 -6.53 -16.27 -23.93
CA ARG A 49 -5.18 -15.74 -24.21
C ARG A 49 -4.29 -15.84 -22.98
N PHE A 50 -3.83 -17.06 -22.68
CA PHE A 50 -3.00 -17.31 -21.49
C PHE A 50 -1.74 -16.46 -21.45
N ARG A 51 -1.09 -16.28 -22.58
CA ARG A 51 0.14 -15.50 -22.68
C ARG A 51 -0.07 -14.09 -22.16
N GLU A 52 -1.06 -13.41 -22.69
CA GLU A 52 -1.34 -12.00 -22.37
C GLU A 52 -1.88 -11.84 -20.95
N ILE A 53 -2.68 -12.81 -20.47
CA ILE A 53 -3.15 -12.83 -19.08
C ILE A 53 -1.98 -12.96 -18.10
N VAL A 54 -0.92 -13.67 -18.47
CA VAL A 54 0.29 -13.84 -17.66
C VAL A 54 1.30 -12.70 -17.87
N GLU A 55 1.42 -12.17 -19.09
CA GLU A 55 2.34 -11.06 -19.41
C GLU A 55 1.92 -9.73 -18.76
N GLY A 56 0.61 -9.45 -18.64
CA GLY A 56 0.12 -8.23 -17.99
C GLY A 56 0.69 -7.98 -16.58
N PRO A 57 0.72 -8.97 -15.70
CA PRO A 57 1.38 -8.86 -14.40
C PRO A 57 2.87 -8.51 -14.44
N PHE A 58 3.60 -8.83 -15.51
CA PHE A 58 5.02 -8.50 -15.61
C PHE A 58 5.29 -6.99 -15.66
N GLY A 59 4.31 -6.18 -16.08
CA GLY A 59 4.40 -4.73 -15.95
C GLY A 59 4.52 -4.26 -14.49
N PHE A 60 4.16 -5.10 -13.52
CA PHE A 60 4.23 -4.85 -12.08
C PHE A 60 5.34 -5.64 -11.38
N LEU A 61 6.23 -6.30 -12.13
CA LEU A 61 7.22 -7.23 -11.57
C LEU A 61 8.11 -6.56 -10.52
N ASP A 62 8.63 -5.36 -10.82
CA ASP A 62 9.48 -4.62 -9.89
C ASP A 62 8.76 -4.30 -8.58
N SER A 63 7.49 -3.88 -8.66
CA SER A 63 6.66 -3.63 -7.48
C SER A 63 6.43 -4.90 -6.68
N MET A 64 6.15 -6.02 -7.34
CA MET A 64 5.94 -7.32 -6.68
C MET A 64 7.21 -7.83 -5.99
N LEU A 65 8.36 -7.74 -6.67
CA LEU A 65 9.65 -8.12 -6.10
C LEU A 65 10.02 -7.24 -4.90
N CYS A 66 9.74 -5.94 -4.97
CA CYS A 66 9.97 -5.02 -3.86
C CYS A 66 9.11 -5.38 -2.63
N VAL A 67 7.83 -5.69 -2.83
CA VAL A 67 6.94 -6.15 -1.76
C VAL A 67 7.44 -7.44 -1.14
N CYS A 68 7.91 -8.39 -1.94
CA CYS A 68 8.50 -9.63 -1.45
C CYS A 68 9.74 -9.37 -0.61
N ALA A 69 10.69 -8.61 -1.14
CA ALA A 69 11.95 -8.31 -0.44
C ALA A 69 11.70 -7.57 0.87
N ALA A 70 10.80 -6.57 0.87
CA ALA A 70 10.40 -5.84 2.06
C ALA A 70 9.68 -6.71 3.09
N SER A 71 8.82 -7.64 2.64
CA SER A 71 8.11 -8.56 3.54
C SER A 71 9.06 -9.55 4.21
N VAL A 72 10.05 -10.03 3.48
CA VAL A 72 11.14 -10.85 4.03
C VAL A 72 11.95 -10.05 5.03
N LEU A 73 12.32 -8.80 4.72
CA LEU A 73 13.04 -7.92 5.64
C LEU A 73 12.26 -7.71 6.94
N VAL A 74 10.97 -7.43 6.85
CA VAL A 74 10.09 -7.27 8.04
C VAL A 74 10.06 -8.55 8.87
N ALA A 75 9.93 -9.73 8.26
CA ALA A 75 9.96 -11.01 8.97
C ALA A 75 11.32 -11.28 9.66
N VAL A 76 12.41 -10.95 8.99
CA VAL A 76 13.77 -11.07 9.52
C VAL A 76 13.99 -10.09 10.68
N LEU A 77 13.52 -8.85 10.59
CA LEU A 77 13.59 -7.86 11.67
C LEU A 77 12.70 -8.26 12.87
N GLU A 78 11.53 -8.84 12.63
CA GLU A 78 10.68 -9.37 13.69
C GLU A 78 11.40 -10.49 14.45
N ARG A 79 11.95 -11.45 13.73
CA ARG A 79 12.66 -12.59 14.32
C ARG A 79 13.96 -12.21 15.03
N SER A 80 14.69 -11.22 14.53
CA SER A 80 15.90 -10.71 15.19
C SER A 80 15.62 -9.94 16.49
N GLY A 81 14.33 -9.67 16.80
CA GLY A 81 13.90 -8.87 17.95
C GLY A 81 14.07 -7.36 17.77
N ALA A 82 14.37 -6.90 16.53
CA ALA A 82 14.59 -5.49 16.23
C ALA A 82 13.40 -4.62 16.60
N PHE A 83 12.18 -5.04 16.24
CA PHE A 83 10.96 -4.30 16.57
C PHE A 83 10.67 -4.25 18.07
N GLY A 84 10.94 -5.34 18.82
CA GLY A 84 10.82 -5.36 20.27
C GLY A 84 11.79 -4.37 20.92
N TYR A 85 13.06 -4.38 20.51
CA TYR A 85 14.08 -3.45 21.01
C TYR A 85 13.72 -1.99 20.67
N LEU A 86 13.27 -1.70 19.46
CA LEU A 86 12.82 -0.37 19.05
C LEU A 86 11.61 0.07 19.88
N ALA A 87 10.66 -0.83 20.11
CA ALA A 87 9.49 -0.58 20.95
C ALA A 87 9.89 -0.18 22.38
N ASP A 88 10.81 -0.92 23.01
CA ASP A 88 11.29 -0.62 24.36
C ASP A 88 11.94 0.76 24.43
N ARG A 89 12.69 1.15 23.40
CA ARG A 89 13.30 2.48 23.32
C ARG A 89 12.26 3.59 23.15
N VAL A 90 11.29 3.39 22.27
CA VAL A 90 10.21 4.35 22.00
C VAL A 90 9.31 4.50 23.21
N PHE A 91 8.92 3.40 23.85
CA PHE A 91 8.05 3.41 25.03
C PHE A 91 8.72 4.06 26.25
N SER A 92 10.05 4.00 26.36
CA SER A 92 10.81 4.64 27.43
C SER A 92 10.99 6.17 27.27
N ILE A 93 10.52 6.77 26.18
CA ILE A 93 10.59 8.22 25.96
C ILE A 93 9.75 8.94 27.03
N ARG A 94 10.35 9.87 27.77
CA ARG A 94 9.70 10.59 28.87
C ARG A 94 8.59 11.54 28.39
N SER A 95 8.82 12.25 27.29
CA SER A 95 7.84 13.17 26.72
C SER A 95 6.67 12.42 26.10
N ARG A 96 5.43 12.65 26.59
CA ARG A 96 4.21 12.03 26.06
C ARG A 96 4.03 12.29 24.55
N THR A 97 4.33 13.50 24.12
CA THR A 97 4.17 13.88 22.71
C THR A 97 5.20 13.13 21.85
N LEU A 98 6.48 13.17 22.19
CA LEU A 98 7.52 12.45 21.45
C LEU A 98 7.28 10.93 21.46
N ARG A 99 6.81 10.40 22.60
CA ARG A 99 6.40 8.98 22.69
C ARG A 99 5.28 8.66 21.70
N ALA A 100 4.24 9.50 21.63
CA ALA A 100 3.13 9.30 20.70
C ALA A 100 3.59 9.29 19.23
N PHE A 101 4.46 10.21 18.83
CA PHE A 101 5.09 10.23 17.51
C PHE A 101 5.91 8.95 17.26
N GLY A 102 6.76 8.57 18.21
CA GLY A 102 7.58 7.38 18.11
C GLY A 102 6.75 6.10 18.00
N VAL A 103 5.68 5.97 18.80
CA VAL A 103 4.77 4.81 18.75
C VAL A 103 4.01 4.75 17.44
N LEU A 104 3.51 5.88 16.95
CA LEU A 104 2.83 5.91 15.65
C LEU A 104 3.79 5.57 14.51
N PHE A 105 5.02 6.06 14.57
CA PHE A 105 6.08 5.69 13.62
C PHE A 105 6.40 4.19 13.69
N LEU A 106 6.54 3.63 14.89
CA LEU A 106 6.76 2.20 15.10
C LEU A 106 5.64 1.36 14.47
N ILE A 107 4.37 1.78 14.67
CA ILE A 107 3.21 1.10 14.05
C ILE A 107 3.25 1.23 12.53
N ALA A 108 3.57 2.40 11.99
CA ALA A 108 3.60 2.66 10.55
C ALA A 108 4.76 1.95 9.82
N LEU A 109 5.89 1.72 10.50
CA LEU A 109 7.15 1.29 9.90
C LEU A 109 7.06 0.02 9.03
N PRO A 110 6.45 -1.11 9.46
CA PRO A 110 6.34 -2.28 8.59
C PRO A 110 5.47 -2.02 7.34
N SER A 111 4.43 -1.19 7.46
CA SER A 111 3.59 -0.81 6.31
C SER A 111 4.32 0.14 5.36
N MET A 112 5.17 1.03 5.85
CA MET A 112 6.05 1.87 5.02
C MET A 112 7.01 1.03 4.19
N LEU A 113 7.59 0.00 4.80
CA LEU A 113 8.54 -0.89 4.12
C LEU A 113 7.86 -1.75 3.05
N THR A 114 6.72 -2.32 3.37
CA THR A 114 6.04 -3.31 2.50
C THR A 114 4.99 -2.72 1.58
N GLY A 115 4.52 -1.49 1.84
CA GLY A 115 3.46 -0.84 1.10
C GLY A 115 2.05 -1.39 1.36
N PHE A 116 1.85 -2.27 2.38
CA PHE A 116 0.53 -2.76 2.74
C PHE A 116 0.33 -2.84 4.27
N ALA A 117 -0.89 -2.53 4.71
CA ALA A 117 -1.21 -2.36 6.12
C ALA A 117 -1.12 -3.65 6.95
N GLY A 118 -1.29 -4.82 6.33
CA GLY A 118 -1.23 -6.11 7.01
C GLY A 118 0.09 -6.35 7.74
N SER A 119 1.19 -5.85 7.21
CA SER A 119 2.50 -5.95 7.85
C SER A 119 2.53 -5.30 9.23
N SER A 120 2.03 -4.07 9.36
CA SER A 120 1.97 -3.38 10.65
C SER A 120 0.98 -4.02 11.60
N LEU A 121 -0.17 -4.48 11.10
CA LEU A 121 -1.19 -5.12 11.94
C LEU A 121 -0.69 -6.41 12.60
N LEU A 122 0.11 -7.19 11.89
CA LEU A 122 0.60 -8.49 12.34
C LEU A 122 1.90 -8.40 13.15
N THR A 123 2.66 -7.31 13.05
CA THR A 123 3.96 -7.13 13.70
C THR A 123 3.89 -6.08 14.82
N THR A 124 4.31 -4.86 14.53
CA THR A 124 4.41 -3.76 15.51
C THR A 124 3.07 -3.34 16.11
N GLY A 125 1.98 -3.46 15.34
CA GLY A 125 0.64 -3.22 15.86
C GLY A 125 0.19 -4.26 16.88
N ARG A 126 0.65 -5.52 16.76
CA ARG A 126 0.45 -6.54 17.78
C ARG A 126 1.24 -6.20 19.06
N LEU A 127 2.52 -5.86 18.92
CA LEU A 127 3.36 -5.44 20.06
C LEU A 127 2.74 -4.25 20.82
N PHE A 128 2.21 -3.27 20.09
CA PHE A 128 1.55 -2.13 20.69
C PHE A 128 0.28 -2.55 21.47
N ARG A 129 -0.58 -3.38 20.87
CA ARG A 129 -1.81 -3.85 21.52
C ARG A 129 -1.54 -4.64 22.81
N GLU A 130 -0.49 -5.43 22.85
CA GLU A 130 -0.09 -6.23 24.00
C GLU A 130 0.42 -5.37 25.17
N ARG A 131 0.93 -4.14 24.89
CA ARG A 131 1.54 -3.27 25.89
C ARG A 131 0.73 -2.04 26.29
N VAL A 132 -0.41 -1.80 25.64
CA VAL A 132 -1.31 -0.69 26.02
C VAL A 132 -2.14 -1.10 27.23
N GLN A 133 -2.16 -0.21 28.24
CA GLN A 133 -2.99 -0.40 29.45
C GLN A 133 -4.08 0.66 29.57
N GLY A 134 -5.22 0.27 30.11
CA GLY A 134 -6.29 1.20 30.48
C GLY A 134 -7.06 1.85 29.30
N ALA A 135 -6.75 1.50 28.06
CA ALA A 135 -7.44 2.03 26.89
C ALA A 135 -8.48 1.03 26.35
N ASP A 136 -9.55 1.56 25.77
CA ASP A 136 -10.58 0.76 25.11
C ASP A 136 -9.96 -0.06 23.95
N PRO A 137 -10.07 -1.40 23.96
CA PRO A 137 -9.50 -2.27 22.93
C PRO A 137 -9.93 -1.90 21.52
N LYS A 138 -11.16 -1.40 21.33
CA LYS A 138 -11.68 -0.94 20.04
C LYS A 138 -10.91 0.28 19.53
N LYS A 139 -10.66 1.26 20.40
CA LYS A 139 -9.90 2.45 20.06
C LYS A 139 -8.43 2.13 19.81
N VAL A 140 -7.85 1.22 20.58
CA VAL A 140 -6.48 0.72 20.35
C VAL A 140 -6.36 0.05 18.98
N HIS A 141 -7.31 -0.83 18.63
CA HIS A 141 -7.34 -1.46 17.32
C HIS A 141 -7.45 -0.44 16.18
N LEU A 142 -8.37 0.52 16.30
CA LEU A 142 -8.51 1.59 15.30
C LEU A 142 -7.23 2.44 15.17
N THR A 143 -6.57 2.73 16.28
CA THR A 143 -5.29 3.47 16.28
C THR A 143 -4.23 2.70 15.50
N VAL A 144 -4.14 1.39 15.67
CA VAL A 144 -3.22 0.54 14.88
C VAL A 144 -3.58 0.55 13.39
N CYS A 145 -4.87 0.45 13.07
CA CYS A 145 -5.33 0.46 11.67
C CYS A 145 -5.01 1.78 10.97
N VAL A 146 -5.20 2.92 11.65
CA VAL A 146 -4.87 4.24 11.09
C VAL A 146 -3.35 4.41 10.98
N GLY A 147 -2.57 3.96 11.97
CA GLY A 147 -1.12 3.97 11.89
C GLY A 147 -0.60 3.13 10.72
N ALA A 148 -1.15 1.95 10.51
CA ALA A 148 -0.84 1.11 9.36
C ALA A 148 -1.22 1.78 8.02
N PHE A 149 -2.38 2.43 7.94
CA PHE A 149 -2.82 3.19 6.77
C PHE A 149 -1.87 4.36 6.45
N ILE A 150 -1.49 5.13 7.45
CA ILE A 150 -0.52 6.22 7.28
C ILE A 150 0.82 5.64 6.78
N GLY A 151 1.24 4.48 7.31
CA GLY A 151 2.43 3.79 6.84
C GLY A 151 2.35 3.38 5.37
N VAL A 152 1.19 2.93 4.87
CA VAL A 152 1.02 2.60 3.44
C VAL A 152 1.19 3.81 2.53
N ILE A 153 0.84 5.01 3.00
CA ILE A 153 0.97 6.24 2.21
C ILE A 153 2.39 6.79 2.28
N LEU A 154 3.05 6.65 3.43
CA LEU A 154 4.41 7.16 3.60
C LEU A 154 5.42 6.37 2.74
N PRO A 155 6.43 7.07 2.16
CA PRO A 155 7.48 6.38 1.41
C PRO A 155 8.27 5.44 2.34
N PRO A 156 8.99 4.42 1.83
CA PRO A 156 9.41 4.30 0.42
C PRO A 156 8.46 3.52 -0.48
N ASN A 157 7.57 2.70 0.04
CA ASN A 157 6.74 1.80 -0.77
C ASN A 157 5.26 2.07 -0.56
N CYS A 158 4.62 2.66 -1.55
CA CYS A 158 3.17 2.84 -1.59
C CYS A 158 2.59 2.01 -2.76
N ILE A 159 2.14 0.79 -2.49
CA ILE A 159 1.53 -0.09 -3.52
C ILE A 159 0.38 0.62 -4.25
N PRO A 160 -0.54 1.34 -3.59
CA PRO A 160 -1.57 2.09 -4.29
C PRO A 160 -1.05 3.10 -5.31
N ALA A 161 0.03 3.82 -4.98
CA ALA A 161 0.66 4.75 -5.92
C ALA A 161 1.34 4.01 -7.08
N MET A 162 1.97 2.87 -6.81
CA MET A 162 2.57 2.02 -7.84
C MET A 162 1.52 1.46 -8.80
N ILE A 163 0.36 1.03 -8.29
CA ILE A 163 -0.76 0.59 -9.12
C ILE A 163 -1.24 1.73 -10.02
N ALA A 164 -1.39 2.93 -9.48
CA ALA A 164 -1.77 4.10 -10.26
C ALA A 164 -0.72 4.46 -11.32
N ALA A 165 0.57 4.39 -10.97
CA ALA A 165 1.68 4.66 -11.88
C ALA A 165 1.75 3.67 -13.07
N ASN A 166 1.61 2.40 -12.80
CA ASN A 166 1.61 1.37 -13.83
C ASN A 166 0.37 1.46 -14.74
N GLY A 167 -0.75 1.95 -14.21
CA GLY A 167 -1.92 2.31 -15.03
C GLY A 167 -1.63 3.43 -16.03
N ALA A 168 -0.73 4.37 -15.70
CA ALA A 168 -0.32 5.47 -16.58
C ALA A 168 0.61 5.04 -17.73
N GLY A 169 1.10 3.80 -17.71
CA GLY A 169 1.99 3.26 -18.74
C GLY A 169 3.46 3.57 -18.50
N SER A 170 4.33 3.08 -19.40
CA SER A 170 5.81 3.15 -19.31
C SER A 170 6.41 4.56 -19.42
N VAL A 171 5.60 5.60 -19.39
CA VAL A 171 6.04 7.01 -19.56
C VAL A 171 6.62 7.59 -18.26
N LEU A 172 6.32 6.98 -17.11
CA LEU A 172 6.86 7.46 -15.84
C LEU A 172 8.25 6.89 -15.61
N PRO A 173 9.25 7.77 -15.34
CA PRO A 173 10.57 7.30 -14.93
C PRO A 173 10.42 6.52 -13.61
N THR A 174 11.26 5.54 -13.42
CA THR A 174 11.33 4.61 -12.27
C THR A 174 10.36 4.92 -11.14
N PRO A 175 9.33 4.09 -10.89
CA PRO A 175 8.15 4.44 -10.10
C PRO A 175 8.45 4.85 -8.65
N TYR A 176 9.63 4.55 -8.14
CA TYR A 176 9.96 4.78 -6.73
C TYR A 176 10.58 6.15 -6.45
N ALA A 177 11.55 6.58 -7.25
CA ALA A 177 12.30 7.81 -7.00
C ALA A 177 11.41 9.06 -7.06
N GLY A 178 10.52 9.13 -8.04
CA GLY A 178 9.63 10.28 -8.23
C GLY A 178 8.49 10.37 -7.21
N PHE A 179 8.19 9.29 -6.46
CA PHE A 179 7.07 9.28 -5.50
C PHE A 179 7.48 9.63 -4.07
N PHE A 180 8.77 9.63 -3.74
CA PHE A 180 9.23 9.79 -2.36
C PHE A 180 8.74 11.10 -1.71
N LEU A 181 9.07 12.24 -2.29
CA LEU A 181 8.66 13.55 -1.76
C LEU A 181 7.14 13.79 -1.85
N PRO A 182 6.47 13.52 -2.97
CA PRO A 182 5.02 13.62 -3.04
C PRO A 182 4.30 12.82 -1.95
N LEU A 183 4.66 11.56 -1.74
CA LEU A 183 4.04 10.71 -0.73
C LEU A 183 4.36 11.18 0.70
N LEU A 184 5.57 11.67 0.93
CA LEU A 184 5.94 12.26 2.22
C LEU A 184 5.05 13.46 2.54
N VAL A 185 4.87 14.37 1.57
CA VAL A 185 4.02 15.57 1.75
C VAL A 185 2.55 15.21 1.95
N ILE A 186 2.05 14.15 1.31
CA ILE A 186 0.67 13.67 1.51
C ILE A 186 0.51 13.02 2.88
N GLY A 187 1.44 12.16 3.29
CA GLY A 187 1.31 11.35 4.51
C GLY A 187 1.66 12.08 5.80
N LEU A 188 2.63 13.01 5.75
CA LEU A 188 3.16 13.67 6.93
C LEU A 188 2.12 14.50 7.72
N PRO A 189 1.24 15.30 7.09
CA PRO A 189 0.18 16.01 7.81
C PRO A 189 -0.75 15.07 8.57
N ALA A 190 -1.18 13.98 7.95
CA ALA A 190 -2.02 12.98 8.58
C ALA A 190 -1.30 12.29 9.75
N PHE A 191 0.00 12.00 9.60
CA PHE A 191 0.84 11.45 10.65
C PHE A 191 0.92 12.39 11.87
N ILE A 192 1.26 13.66 11.64
CA ILE A 192 1.41 14.65 12.72
C ILE A 192 0.09 14.87 13.45
N VAL A 193 -0.97 15.14 12.72
CA VAL A 193 -2.29 15.44 13.31
C VAL A 193 -2.82 14.23 14.07
N TYR A 194 -2.68 13.02 13.53
CA TYR A 194 -3.16 11.82 14.18
C TYR A 194 -2.34 11.48 15.45
N ALA A 195 -1.02 11.65 15.42
CA ALA A 195 -0.18 11.48 16.61
C ALA A 195 -0.60 12.40 17.75
N LEU A 196 -0.92 13.66 17.43
CA LEU A 196 -1.39 14.64 18.42
C LEU A 196 -2.80 14.32 18.92
N MET A 197 -3.71 13.95 18.01
CA MET A 197 -5.11 13.62 18.34
C MET A 197 -5.23 12.39 19.24
N ARG A 198 -4.38 11.38 19.02
CA ARG A 198 -4.39 10.11 19.78
C ARG A 198 -3.24 9.99 20.77
N ARG A 199 -2.64 11.12 21.15
CA ARG A 199 -1.51 11.19 22.08
C ARG A 199 -1.75 10.38 23.37
N ASP A 200 -2.95 10.43 23.92
CA ASP A 200 -3.26 9.77 25.18
C ASP A 200 -3.24 8.23 25.04
N ILE A 201 -3.76 7.67 23.94
CA ILE A 201 -3.72 6.24 23.67
C ILE A 201 -2.29 5.80 23.27
N LEU A 202 -1.66 6.55 22.38
CA LEU A 202 -0.31 6.22 21.91
C LEU A 202 0.75 6.32 23.03
N ALA A 203 0.55 7.18 24.02
CA ALA A 203 1.47 7.32 25.13
C ALA A 203 1.15 6.42 26.34
N SER A 204 0.00 5.70 26.36
CA SER A 204 -0.43 4.81 27.45
C SER A 204 0.19 3.41 27.39
N VAL A 205 1.43 3.32 26.97
CA VAL A 205 2.17 2.06 26.85
C VAL A 205 3.03 1.80 28.09
N GLU A 206 3.05 0.54 28.51
CA GLU A 206 3.88 0.10 29.62
C GLU A 206 5.32 -0.18 29.17
N VAL A 207 6.26 0.27 29.96
CA VAL A 207 7.68 0.03 29.73
C VAL A 207 8.04 -1.29 30.41
N GLN A 208 8.32 -2.33 29.62
CA GLN A 208 8.91 -3.56 30.13
C GLN A 208 10.43 -3.41 30.30
N GLU A 209 11.01 -4.20 31.19
CA GLU A 209 12.47 -4.25 31.35
C GLU A 209 13.13 -4.65 30.03
N LYS A 210 14.20 -3.95 29.70
CA LYS A 210 14.91 -4.02 28.42
C LYS A 210 15.40 -5.43 28.11
N SER A 211 14.79 -6.08 27.15
CA SER A 211 15.38 -7.26 26.49
C SER A 211 16.40 -6.81 25.43
N GLY A 212 17.57 -6.37 25.88
CA GLY A 212 18.63 -5.90 24.99
C GLY A 212 19.46 -7.01 24.41
N SER A 213 19.09 -7.56 23.25
CA SER A 213 20.00 -8.41 22.47
C SER A 213 20.87 -7.52 21.56
N GLY A 214 22.19 -7.75 21.58
CA GLY A 214 23.11 -7.05 20.66
C GLY A 214 22.76 -7.26 19.18
N SER A 215 22.13 -8.37 18.86
CA SER A 215 21.63 -8.68 17.49
C SER A 215 20.50 -7.74 17.06
N ALA A 216 19.60 -7.35 17.96
CA ALA A 216 18.51 -6.43 17.67
C ALA A 216 19.03 -5.01 17.31
N LEU A 217 20.06 -4.55 18.03
CA LEU A 217 20.71 -3.27 17.72
C LEU A 217 21.36 -3.28 16.33
N VAL A 218 22.09 -4.35 16.00
CA VAL A 218 22.71 -4.47 14.67
C VAL A 218 21.64 -4.48 13.57
N SER A 219 20.54 -5.20 13.76
CA SER A 219 19.43 -5.23 12.81
C SER A 219 18.82 -3.83 12.60
N LEU A 220 18.71 -3.01 13.65
CA LEU A 220 18.24 -1.63 13.51
C LEU A 220 19.25 -0.74 12.79
N ILE A 221 20.55 -0.94 13.00
CA ILE A 221 21.58 -0.22 12.25
C ILE A 221 21.46 -0.56 10.76
N VAL A 222 21.32 -1.84 10.41
CA VAL A 222 21.10 -2.28 9.02
C VAL A 222 19.84 -1.65 8.43
N LEU A 223 18.73 -1.62 9.19
CA LEU A 223 17.50 -0.96 8.77
C LEU A 223 17.70 0.55 8.56
N ALA A 224 18.43 1.23 9.44
CA ALA A 224 18.73 2.66 9.28
C ALA A 224 19.58 2.93 8.04
N VAL A 225 20.60 2.11 7.79
CA VAL A 225 21.43 2.19 6.58
C VAL A 225 20.58 1.92 5.33
N ALA A 226 19.71 0.91 5.36
CA ALA A 226 18.77 0.64 4.28
C ALA A 226 17.83 1.83 4.01
N GLY A 227 17.29 2.43 5.08
CA GLY A 227 16.46 3.64 4.98
C GLY A 227 17.21 4.82 4.35
N ILE A 228 18.45 5.03 4.74
CA ILE A 228 19.32 6.06 4.14
C ILE A 228 19.57 5.76 2.67
N ALA A 229 19.90 4.51 2.31
CA ALA A 229 20.13 4.11 0.92
C ALA A 229 18.89 4.34 0.04
N VAL A 230 17.71 3.97 0.53
CA VAL A 230 16.43 4.22 -0.16
C VAL A 230 16.14 5.72 -0.30
N LEU A 231 16.48 6.52 0.72
CA LEU A 231 16.30 7.97 0.68
C LEU A 231 17.23 8.62 -0.35
N PHE A 232 18.48 8.15 -0.44
CA PHE A 232 19.41 8.61 -1.46
C PHE A 232 18.96 8.22 -2.88
N ASP A 233 18.44 7.02 -3.07
CA ASP A 233 17.89 6.58 -4.36
C ASP A 233 16.67 7.43 -4.76
N GLY A 234 15.82 7.80 -3.79
CA GLY A 234 14.67 8.67 -3.99
C GLY A 234 14.99 10.14 -4.28
N VAL A 235 16.12 10.64 -3.78
CA VAL A 235 16.55 12.05 -3.95
C VAL A 235 17.58 12.20 -5.05
N LEU A 236 18.45 11.19 -5.24
CA LEU A 236 19.52 11.14 -6.26
C LEU A 236 19.27 9.93 -7.18
N PRO A 237 18.31 10.01 -8.09
CA PRO A 237 18.00 8.91 -8.99
C PRO A 237 19.27 8.53 -9.79
N ASN A 238 19.50 7.23 -9.93
CA ASN A 238 20.62 6.56 -10.61
C ASN A 238 21.87 6.22 -9.77
N VAL A 239 21.89 6.44 -8.47
CA VAL A 239 23.02 5.99 -7.64
C VAL A 239 22.97 4.47 -7.40
N LEU A 240 21.77 3.88 -7.31
CA LEU A 240 21.52 2.44 -7.12
C LEU A 240 20.80 1.82 -8.33
N TYR A 241 21.34 2.03 -9.52
CA TYR A 241 20.73 1.56 -10.79
C TYR A 241 20.54 0.04 -10.90
N LEU A 242 21.04 -0.75 -9.95
CA LEU A 242 21.07 -2.22 -9.99
C LEU A 242 19.87 -2.91 -9.34
N GLY A 243 18.75 -2.23 -9.13
CA GLY A 243 17.53 -2.88 -8.59
C GLY A 243 16.77 -2.06 -7.56
N GLY A 244 17.12 -0.80 -7.34
CA GLY A 244 16.39 0.13 -6.48
C GLY A 244 16.11 -0.43 -5.07
N ASN A 245 14.94 -0.12 -4.54
CA ASN A 245 14.51 -0.54 -3.20
C ASN A 245 14.51 -2.06 -3.01
N THR A 246 14.23 -2.83 -4.05
CA THR A 246 14.21 -4.30 -4.01
C THR A 246 15.55 -4.86 -3.60
N LEU A 247 16.64 -4.39 -4.23
CA LEU A 247 18.00 -4.83 -3.92
C LEU A 247 18.38 -4.42 -2.49
N VAL A 248 18.09 -3.19 -2.08
CA VAL A 248 18.40 -2.68 -0.74
C VAL A 248 17.74 -3.57 0.33
N PHE A 249 16.46 -3.90 0.19
CA PHE A 249 15.75 -4.73 1.17
C PHE A 249 16.24 -6.18 1.17
N PHE A 250 16.54 -6.72 0.00
CA PHE A 250 17.06 -8.08 -0.13
C PHE A 250 18.44 -8.22 0.51
N VAL A 251 19.38 -7.31 0.17
CA VAL A 251 20.73 -7.31 0.76
C VAL A 251 20.68 -7.07 2.27
N SER A 252 19.82 -6.15 2.73
CA SER A 252 19.62 -5.89 4.15
C SER A 252 19.13 -7.13 4.90
N SER A 253 18.22 -7.90 4.30
CA SER A 253 17.74 -9.16 4.86
C SER A 253 18.88 -10.18 5.01
N ILE A 254 19.72 -10.33 3.98
CA ILE A 254 20.89 -11.22 4.01
C ILE A 254 21.87 -10.81 5.11
N ILE A 255 22.17 -9.51 5.22
CA ILE A 255 23.10 -8.99 6.24
C ILE A 255 22.56 -9.28 7.65
N VAL A 256 21.27 -9.00 7.91
CA VAL A 256 20.66 -9.28 9.22
C VAL A 256 20.72 -10.78 9.55
N ILE A 257 20.40 -11.65 8.60
CA ILE A 257 20.46 -13.11 8.78
C ILE A 257 21.90 -13.55 9.10
N ALA A 258 22.88 -13.01 8.39
CA ALA A 258 24.29 -13.39 8.55
C ALA A 258 24.88 -12.92 9.89
N VAL A 259 24.48 -11.74 10.37
CA VAL A 259 25.07 -11.15 11.58
C VAL A 259 24.32 -11.55 12.85
N CYS A 260 23.03 -11.84 12.78
CA CYS A 260 22.22 -12.15 13.95
C CYS A 260 22.30 -13.64 14.33
N LYS A 261 22.85 -13.93 15.49
CA LYS A 261 22.95 -15.29 16.05
C LYS A 261 21.59 -15.97 16.32
N GLY A 262 20.48 -15.24 16.22
CA GLY A 262 19.12 -15.74 16.53
C GLY A 262 18.51 -16.68 15.48
N PHE A 263 19.17 -16.87 14.34
CA PHE A 263 18.65 -17.71 13.25
C PHE A 263 19.06 -19.19 13.34
N GLY A 264 19.77 -19.66 14.37
CA GLY A 264 19.94 -21.06 14.81
C GLY A 264 20.13 -22.17 13.78
N GLY A 265 20.20 -21.87 12.46
CA GLY A 265 20.41 -22.83 11.38
C GLY A 265 19.55 -22.57 10.14
N PHE A 266 19.85 -23.31 9.07
CA PHE A 266 19.22 -23.14 7.74
C PHE A 266 17.68 -23.25 7.78
N LYS A 267 17.14 -24.19 8.54
CA LYS A 267 15.68 -24.37 8.68
C LYS A 267 15.02 -23.11 9.22
N ALA A 268 15.58 -22.49 10.24
CA ALA A 268 15.05 -21.29 10.86
C ALA A 268 15.09 -20.08 9.91
N VAL A 269 16.11 -19.97 9.08
CA VAL A 269 16.21 -18.97 8.02
C VAL A 269 15.13 -19.23 6.97
N PHE A 270 15.00 -20.46 6.50
CA PHE A 270 14.00 -20.83 5.50
C PHE A 270 12.57 -20.56 5.98
N ASP A 271 12.24 -20.95 7.21
CA ASP A 271 10.92 -20.68 7.81
C ASP A 271 10.64 -19.18 7.87
N THR A 272 11.64 -18.36 8.25
CA THR A 272 11.48 -16.90 8.32
C THR A 272 11.25 -16.26 6.96
N VAL A 273 12.02 -16.68 5.96
CA VAL A 273 11.86 -16.20 4.58
C VAL A 273 10.49 -16.62 4.03
N SER A 274 10.10 -17.88 4.26
CA SER A 274 8.79 -18.40 3.87
C SER A 274 7.65 -17.62 4.51
N ASP A 275 7.72 -17.35 5.81
CA ASP A 275 6.72 -16.54 6.52
C ASP A 275 6.60 -15.12 5.93
N GLY A 276 7.75 -14.49 5.62
CA GLY A 276 7.78 -13.19 4.96
C GLY A 276 7.10 -13.21 3.60
N LEU A 277 7.42 -14.20 2.77
CA LEU A 277 6.82 -14.38 1.45
C LEU A 277 5.32 -14.67 1.54
N MET A 278 4.90 -15.53 2.47
CA MET A 278 3.48 -15.84 2.67
C MET A 278 2.66 -14.61 3.06
N LYS A 279 3.23 -13.68 3.84
CA LYS A 279 2.57 -12.39 4.15
C LYS A 279 2.41 -11.51 2.91
N ALA A 280 3.28 -11.64 1.89
CA ALA A 280 3.22 -10.89 0.65
C ALA A 280 2.24 -11.48 -0.38
N VAL A 281 1.82 -12.74 -0.26
CA VAL A 281 1.00 -13.44 -1.27
C VAL A 281 -0.29 -12.69 -1.62
N VAL A 282 -1.02 -12.20 -0.62
CA VAL A 282 -2.32 -11.53 -0.87
C VAL A 282 -2.15 -10.20 -1.62
N PRO A 283 -1.27 -9.26 -1.19
CA PRO A 283 -1.06 -8.03 -1.96
C PRO A 283 -0.48 -8.31 -3.36
N MET A 284 0.39 -9.31 -3.51
CA MET A 284 0.89 -9.71 -4.82
C MET A 284 -0.22 -10.26 -5.72
N ALA A 285 -1.12 -11.07 -5.19
CA ALA A 285 -2.25 -11.61 -5.94
C ALA A 285 -3.20 -10.51 -6.44
N VAL A 286 -3.39 -9.44 -5.65
CA VAL A 286 -4.15 -8.25 -6.09
C VAL A 286 -3.46 -7.58 -7.27
N VAL A 287 -2.15 -7.32 -7.16
CA VAL A 287 -1.37 -6.67 -8.22
C VAL A 287 -1.34 -7.54 -9.48
N PHE A 288 -1.13 -8.85 -9.32
CA PHE A 288 -1.16 -9.81 -10.42
C PHE A 288 -2.50 -9.77 -11.18
N SER A 289 -3.61 -9.88 -10.45
CA SER A 289 -4.94 -9.88 -11.07
C SER A 289 -5.27 -8.55 -11.75
N LEU A 290 -4.80 -7.43 -11.21
CA LEU A 290 -4.91 -6.12 -11.84
C LEU A 290 -4.11 -6.03 -13.14
N GLY A 291 -2.87 -6.53 -13.14
CA GLY A 291 -2.05 -6.58 -14.35
C GLY A 291 -2.70 -7.36 -15.48
N SER A 292 -3.20 -8.57 -15.18
CA SER A 292 -3.97 -9.38 -16.13
C SER A 292 -5.20 -8.64 -16.66
N PHE A 293 -5.93 -7.96 -15.77
CA PHE A 293 -7.12 -7.22 -16.13
C PHE A 293 -6.82 -6.04 -17.06
N ILE A 294 -5.77 -5.29 -16.77
CA ILE A 294 -5.32 -4.14 -17.58
C ILE A 294 -4.89 -4.62 -18.96
N GLU A 295 -4.11 -5.68 -19.05
CA GLU A 295 -3.59 -6.20 -20.31
C GLU A 295 -4.73 -6.70 -21.22
N VAL A 296 -5.64 -7.53 -20.68
CA VAL A 296 -6.81 -8.00 -21.44
C VAL A 296 -7.69 -6.82 -21.90
N SER A 297 -7.85 -5.80 -21.06
CA SER A 297 -8.60 -4.60 -21.44
C SER A 297 -7.94 -3.82 -22.58
N SER A 298 -6.61 -3.81 -22.60
CA SER A 298 -5.84 -3.18 -23.70
C SER A 298 -6.02 -3.92 -25.00
N MET A 299 -5.88 -5.25 -24.98
CA MET A 299 -6.02 -6.10 -26.15
C MET A 299 -7.43 -6.13 -26.73
N THR A 300 -8.44 -6.14 -25.88
CA THR A 300 -9.85 -6.19 -26.30
C THR A 300 -10.40 -4.84 -26.77
N GLY A 301 -9.59 -3.79 -26.79
CA GLY A 301 -9.99 -2.44 -27.19
C GLY A 301 -10.81 -1.68 -26.15
N VAL A 302 -11.16 -2.30 -25.01
CA VAL A 302 -11.93 -1.67 -23.92
C VAL A 302 -11.22 -0.41 -23.40
N ARG A 303 -9.91 -0.46 -23.28
CA ARG A 303 -9.08 0.64 -22.85
C ARG A 303 -9.11 1.80 -23.84
N GLY A 304 -9.05 1.50 -25.14
CA GLY A 304 -9.19 2.50 -26.21
C GLY A 304 -10.55 3.17 -26.21
N LEU A 305 -11.63 2.41 -26.02
CA LEU A 305 -12.98 2.94 -25.90
C LEU A 305 -13.10 3.94 -24.74
N TYR A 306 -12.52 3.59 -23.60
CA TYR A 306 -12.51 4.44 -22.41
C TYR A 306 -11.72 5.73 -22.65
N SER A 307 -10.56 5.63 -23.32
CA SER A 307 -9.76 6.78 -23.74
C SER A 307 -10.55 7.73 -24.63
N MET A 308 -11.26 7.22 -25.61
CA MET A 308 -12.08 8.03 -26.52
C MET A 308 -13.19 8.79 -25.79
N TRP A 309 -13.74 8.23 -24.71
CA TRP A 309 -14.77 8.91 -23.92
C TRP A 309 -14.21 10.03 -23.02
N ILE A 310 -12.98 9.87 -22.56
CA ILE A 310 -12.35 10.80 -21.62
C ILE A 310 -11.59 11.91 -22.33
N LEU A 311 -10.96 11.64 -23.48
CA LEU A 311 -10.14 12.60 -24.23
C LEU A 311 -10.80 13.97 -24.53
N PRO A 312 -12.13 14.06 -24.79
CA PRO A 312 -12.77 15.37 -25.00
C PRO A 312 -12.83 16.27 -23.77
N TYR A 313 -12.57 15.73 -22.59
CA TYR A 313 -12.70 16.46 -21.32
C TYR A 313 -11.34 16.86 -20.77
N ASN A 314 -11.32 17.95 -19.98
CA ASN A 314 -10.12 18.32 -19.24
C ASN A 314 -9.71 17.21 -18.24
N VAL A 315 -8.42 16.95 -18.18
CA VAL A 315 -7.83 15.89 -17.38
C VAL A 315 -8.15 16.00 -15.90
N VAL A 316 -8.00 17.20 -15.33
CA VAL A 316 -8.17 17.43 -13.89
C VAL A 316 -9.59 17.11 -13.40
N PRO A 317 -10.68 17.63 -13.99
CA PRO A 317 -12.03 17.25 -13.61
C PRO A 317 -12.29 15.74 -13.72
N VAL A 318 -11.78 15.09 -14.77
CA VAL A 318 -11.94 13.64 -14.95
C VAL A 318 -11.27 12.88 -13.82
N MET A 319 -10.03 13.23 -13.47
CA MET A 319 -9.31 12.58 -12.35
C MET A 319 -10.05 12.76 -11.03
N LEU A 320 -10.60 13.95 -10.77
CA LEU A 320 -11.38 14.22 -9.55
C LEU A 320 -12.67 13.40 -9.50
N VAL A 321 -13.40 13.31 -10.61
CA VAL A 321 -14.61 12.48 -10.70
C VAL A 321 -14.29 11.01 -10.48
N LEU A 322 -13.20 10.50 -11.07
CA LEU A 322 -12.81 9.12 -10.93
C LEU A 322 -12.28 8.80 -9.54
N MET A 323 -11.57 9.73 -8.91
CA MET A 323 -11.17 9.62 -7.50
C MET A 323 -12.40 9.57 -6.59
N ALA A 324 -13.38 10.44 -6.81
CA ALA A 324 -14.64 10.44 -6.05
C ALA A 324 -15.44 9.15 -6.29
N ALA A 325 -15.55 8.69 -7.54
CA ALA A 325 -16.20 7.44 -7.89
C ALA A 325 -15.51 6.23 -7.22
N ALA A 326 -14.18 6.20 -7.25
CA ALA A 326 -13.40 5.14 -6.59
C ALA A 326 -13.63 5.09 -5.08
N LEU A 327 -13.74 6.26 -4.42
CA LEU A 327 -14.06 6.36 -2.99
C LEU A 327 -15.48 5.85 -2.69
N VAL A 328 -16.47 6.28 -3.46
CA VAL A 328 -17.87 5.85 -3.30
C VAL A 328 -18.00 4.35 -3.57
N ILE A 329 -17.49 3.87 -4.68
CA ILE A 329 -17.54 2.45 -5.03
C ILE A 329 -16.75 1.63 -4.03
N GLY A 330 -15.56 2.09 -3.63
CA GLY A 330 -14.71 1.42 -2.65
C GLY A 330 -15.34 1.33 -1.26
N TYR A 331 -16.18 2.27 -0.88
CA TYR A 331 -16.94 2.18 0.37
C TYR A 331 -17.89 0.97 0.36
N PHE A 332 -18.53 0.69 -0.76
CA PHE A 332 -19.51 -0.41 -0.88
C PHE A 332 -18.88 -1.75 -1.27
N PHE A 333 -17.76 -1.74 -2.01
CA PHE A 333 -17.14 -2.91 -2.61
C PHE A 333 -15.74 -3.18 -2.03
N SER A 334 -15.10 -4.24 -2.49
CA SER A 334 -13.74 -4.58 -2.08
C SER A 334 -12.67 -3.73 -2.80
N THR A 335 -11.50 -3.64 -2.20
CA THR A 335 -10.36 -2.82 -2.68
C THR A 335 -9.95 -3.02 -4.15
N PRO A 336 -10.04 -4.22 -4.79
CA PRO A 336 -9.65 -4.38 -6.18
C PRO A 336 -10.46 -3.57 -7.19
N VAL A 337 -11.76 -3.38 -6.95
CA VAL A 337 -12.64 -2.66 -7.89
C VAL A 337 -12.30 -1.16 -8.00
N PRO A 338 -12.09 -0.43 -6.89
CA PRO A 338 -11.61 0.95 -6.98
C PRO A 338 -10.23 1.09 -7.62
N ALA A 339 -9.32 0.15 -7.34
CA ALA A 339 -8.00 0.14 -7.96
C ALA A 339 -8.08 0.08 -9.48
N PHE A 340 -8.94 -0.79 -9.98
CA PHE A 340 -9.22 -0.91 -11.40
C PHE A 340 -9.78 0.40 -11.99
N LEU A 341 -10.76 1.04 -11.35
CA LEU A 341 -11.32 2.30 -11.84
C LEU A 341 -10.27 3.41 -11.92
N ILE A 342 -9.40 3.53 -10.93
CA ILE A 342 -8.32 4.52 -10.93
C ILE A 342 -7.29 4.21 -12.01
N THR A 343 -6.88 2.96 -12.20
CA THR A 343 -5.94 2.59 -13.25
C THR A 343 -6.50 2.84 -14.64
N TYR A 344 -7.79 2.62 -14.84
CA TYR A 344 -8.47 2.97 -16.08
C TYR A 344 -8.53 4.46 -16.34
N ALA A 345 -8.69 5.23 -15.28
CA ALA A 345 -8.73 6.68 -15.33
C ALA A 345 -7.41 7.31 -15.74
N VAL A 346 -6.33 6.79 -15.17
CA VAL A 346 -4.98 7.34 -15.37
C VAL A 346 -4.42 6.97 -16.74
N PHE A 347 -4.90 5.89 -17.35
CA PHE A 347 -4.33 5.39 -18.60
C PHE A 347 -4.50 6.29 -19.83
N PRO A 348 -5.69 6.89 -20.09
CA PRO A 348 -5.82 7.82 -21.22
C PRO A 348 -4.93 9.06 -21.08
N ILE A 349 -4.46 9.29 -19.89
CA ILE A 349 -3.70 10.45 -19.47
C ILE A 349 -2.19 10.09 -19.49
N GLY A 350 -1.75 9.35 -20.50
CA GLY A 350 -0.32 9.13 -20.79
C GLY A 350 0.49 10.43 -21.02
N TRP A 351 -0.15 11.56 -20.90
CA TRP A 351 0.42 12.89 -20.84
C TRP A 351 0.84 13.30 -19.42
N LEU A 352 0.47 12.55 -18.40
CA LEU A 352 0.98 12.74 -17.05
C LEU A 352 2.43 12.19 -16.99
N ALA A 353 3.30 12.92 -17.67
CA ALA A 353 4.74 12.81 -17.40
C ALA A 353 5.11 13.20 -15.95
N ASN A 354 4.09 13.43 -15.10
CA ASN A 354 4.24 13.97 -13.76
C ASN A 354 3.71 12.97 -12.72
N THR A 355 4.59 12.56 -11.82
CA THR A 355 4.27 11.63 -10.72
C THR A 355 3.40 12.24 -9.62
N VAL A 356 3.32 13.57 -9.53
CA VAL A 356 2.58 14.28 -8.46
C VAL A 356 1.08 13.97 -8.45
N PRO A 357 0.34 14.14 -9.57
CA PRO A 357 -1.07 13.78 -9.63
C PRO A 357 -1.31 12.28 -9.38
N VAL A 358 -0.41 11.43 -9.87
CA VAL A 358 -0.49 9.97 -9.67
C VAL A 358 -0.32 9.60 -8.20
N ALA A 359 0.55 10.29 -7.46
CA ALA A 359 0.65 10.12 -6.01
C ALA A 359 -0.66 10.49 -5.29
N GLY A 360 -1.33 11.56 -5.73
CA GLY A 360 -2.66 11.94 -5.22
C GLY A 360 -3.72 10.86 -5.44
N LEU A 361 -3.76 10.26 -6.63
CA LEU A 361 -4.66 9.13 -6.93
C LEU A 361 -4.31 7.88 -6.10
N GLY A 362 -3.03 7.59 -5.92
CA GLY A 362 -2.56 6.50 -5.06
C GLY A 362 -2.99 6.69 -3.61
N ALA A 363 -2.95 7.92 -3.11
CA ALA A 363 -3.42 8.26 -1.77
C ALA A 363 -4.94 8.06 -1.62
N ALA A 364 -5.74 8.44 -2.63
CA ALA A 364 -7.18 8.16 -2.66
C ALA A 364 -7.47 6.66 -2.65
N LEU A 365 -6.71 5.88 -3.41
CA LEU A 365 -6.83 4.42 -3.44
C LEU A 365 -6.48 3.79 -2.08
N ALA A 366 -5.45 4.30 -1.40
CA ALA A 366 -5.10 3.86 -0.05
C ALA A 366 -6.24 4.20 0.96
N ALA A 367 -6.86 5.37 0.84
CA ALA A 367 -7.97 5.78 1.68
C ALA A 367 -9.18 4.84 1.56
N VAL A 368 -9.46 4.31 0.36
CA VAL A 368 -10.51 3.32 0.13
C VAL A 368 -10.32 2.10 1.02
N ALA A 369 -9.08 1.61 1.16
CA ALA A 369 -8.80 0.42 1.98
C ALA A 369 -9.15 0.62 3.46
N LEU A 370 -9.08 1.85 3.95
CA LEU A 370 -9.44 2.19 5.33
C LEU A 370 -10.95 2.38 5.53
N ILE A 371 -11.61 3.08 4.60
CA ILE A 371 -13.04 3.45 4.76
C ILE A 371 -14.04 2.40 4.28
N THR A 372 -13.59 1.31 3.67
CA THR A 372 -14.49 0.28 3.12
C THR A 372 -15.48 -0.23 4.18
N ARG A 373 -16.78 -0.27 3.83
CA ARG A 373 -17.87 -0.68 4.73
C ARG A 373 -17.67 -2.04 5.40
N ASN A 374 -17.04 -2.97 4.72
CA ASN A 374 -16.73 -4.30 5.26
C ASN A 374 -15.44 -4.34 6.07
N GLY A 375 -14.91 -3.17 6.39
CA GLY A 375 -13.84 -3.04 7.33
C GLY A 375 -12.44 -3.17 6.74
N GLY A 376 -12.20 -3.06 5.44
CA GLY A 376 -10.87 -2.97 4.87
C GLY A 376 -9.73 -3.47 5.78
N ILE A 377 -8.89 -2.54 6.13
CA ILE A 377 -7.82 -2.72 7.11
C ILE A 377 -8.39 -2.98 8.52
N VAL A 378 -9.56 -2.41 8.83
CA VAL A 378 -10.13 -2.37 10.19
C VAL A 378 -10.73 -3.70 10.64
N ASN A 379 -11.15 -4.54 9.69
CA ASN A 379 -11.85 -5.80 9.97
C ASN A 379 -12.96 -5.67 11.04
N CYS A 380 -13.95 -4.80 10.76
CA CYS A 380 -15.00 -4.40 11.69
C CYS A 380 -15.74 -5.59 12.29
N ARG A 381 -15.92 -6.66 11.51
CA ARG A 381 -16.75 -7.81 11.91
C ARG A 381 -16.10 -8.62 13.04
N GLU A 382 -14.80 -8.89 12.94
CA GLU A 382 -14.06 -9.63 13.96
C GLU A 382 -13.88 -8.83 15.25
N ASN A 383 -13.81 -7.50 15.13
CA ASN A 383 -13.55 -6.61 16.25
C ASN A 383 -14.83 -5.98 16.85
N GLY A 384 -16.01 -6.39 16.38
CA GLY A 384 -17.30 -5.89 16.89
C GLY A 384 -17.50 -4.38 16.68
N LEU A 385 -16.89 -3.80 15.62
CA LEU A 385 -16.96 -2.38 15.28
C LEU A 385 -18.10 -2.13 14.29
N ARG A 386 -18.80 -1.01 14.47
CA ARG A 386 -19.76 -0.52 13.47
C ARG A 386 -19.03 0.39 12.48
N SER A 387 -19.46 0.38 11.22
CA SER A 387 -18.87 1.24 10.18
C SER A 387 -18.93 2.72 10.54
N SER A 388 -19.98 3.16 11.28
CA SER A 388 -20.11 4.53 11.78
C SER A 388 -19.01 4.91 12.77
N ASP A 389 -18.65 3.99 13.67
CA ASP A 389 -17.62 4.22 14.68
C ASP A 389 -16.25 4.35 14.02
N VAL A 390 -16.02 3.52 13.00
CA VAL A 390 -14.80 3.59 12.18
C VAL A 390 -14.70 4.92 11.46
N LEU A 391 -15.73 5.32 10.71
CA LEU A 391 -15.74 6.59 10.00
C LEU A 391 -15.50 7.78 10.93
N ARG A 392 -16.11 7.77 12.12
CA ARG A 392 -15.91 8.82 13.13
C ARG A 392 -14.46 8.92 13.61
N GLU A 393 -13.75 7.81 13.68
CA GLU A 393 -12.36 7.77 14.15
C GLU A 393 -11.33 8.08 13.07
N VAL A 394 -11.61 7.66 11.83
CA VAL A 394 -10.64 7.75 10.73
C VAL A 394 -10.87 8.94 9.80
N TRP A 395 -12.00 9.68 9.94
CA TRP A 395 -12.36 10.74 9.01
C TRP A 395 -11.27 11.80 8.84
N LEU A 396 -10.65 12.23 9.94
CA LEU A 396 -9.68 13.33 9.88
C LEU A 396 -8.39 12.96 9.14
N PRO A 397 -7.71 11.83 9.43
CA PRO A 397 -6.58 11.40 8.60
C PRO A 397 -6.94 11.19 7.14
N VAL A 398 -8.12 10.62 6.86
CA VAL A 398 -8.59 10.41 5.49
C VAL A 398 -8.83 11.73 4.77
N VAL A 399 -9.52 12.68 5.41
CA VAL A 399 -9.76 14.00 4.82
C VAL A 399 -8.46 14.75 4.55
N LEU A 400 -7.48 14.69 5.46
CA LEU A 400 -6.18 15.33 5.25
C LEU A 400 -5.44 14.73 4.05
N VAL A 401 -5.39 13.38 3.97
CA VAL A 401 -4.76 12.68 2.85
C VAL A 401 -5.47 13.01 1.53
N LEU A 402 -6.80 13.02 1.52
CA LEU A 402 -7.58 13.34 0.33
C LEU A 402 -7.46 14.81 -0.07
N ALA A 403 -7.42 15.73 0.90
CA ALA A 403 -7.26 17.16 0.61
C ALA A 403 -5.90 17.45 -0.07
N VAL A 404 -4.81 16.91 0.50
CA VAL A 404 -3.49 17.07 -0.11
C VAL A 404 -3.40 16.31 -1.43
N GLY A 405 -3.94 15.08 -1.51
CA GLY A 405 -4.00 14.31 -2.75
C GLY A 405 -4.80 15.02 -3.84
N THR A 406 -5.92 15.64 -3.51
CA THR A 406 -6.71 16.47 -4.44
C THR A 406 -5.92 17.70 -4.90
N ALA A 407 -5.23 18.38 -4.00
CA ALA A 407 -4.35 19.49 -4.36
C ALA A 407 -3.25 19.04 -5.34
N PHE A 408 -2.72 17.82 -5.17
CA PHE A 408 -1.72 17.26 -6.09
C PHE A 408 -2.29 16.93 -7.46
N VAL A 409 -3.57 16.53 -7.54
CA VAL A 409 -4.25 16.32 -8.81
C VAL A 409 -4.52 17.66 -9.51
N VAL A 410 -4.93 18.69 -8.77
CA VAL A 410 -5.30 19.99 -9.32
C VAL A 410 -4.07 20.82 -9.73
N PHE A 411 -3.06 20.83 -8.88
CA PHE A 411 -1.87 21.69 -9.03
C PHE A 411 -0.62 20.90 -9.46
N GLY A 412 -0.78 19.68 -9.96
CA GLY A 412 0.33 18.79 -10.26
C GLY A 412 1.42 19.38 -11.15
N ASP A 413 1.02 20.12 -12.17
CA ASP A 413 1.95 20.79 -13.09
C ASP A 413 2.77 21.89 -12.41
N SER A 414 2.20 22.58 -11.41
CA SER A 414 2.91 23.60 -10.63
C SER A 414 3.81 22.99 -9.53
N LEU A 415 3.58 21.75 -9.18
CA LEU A 415 4.29 21.04 -8.11
C LEU A 415 5.40 20.10 -8.62
N THR A 416 5.79 20.24 -9.89
CA THR A 416 6.85 19.41 -10.51
C THR A 416 8.20 19.49 -9.81
N PHE A 417 8.43 20.56 -9.04
CA PHE A 417 9.65 20.71 -8.23
C PHE A 417 9.80 19.62 -7.14
N LEU A 418 8.70 18.95 -6.76
CA LEU A 418 8.74 17.84 -5.81
C LEU A 418 9.31 16.55 -6.40
N VAL A 419 9.48 16.47 -7.70
CA VAL A 419 9.91 15.28 -8.44
C VAL A 419 11.33 15.42 -8.99
N ARG A 420 11.88 16.62 -8.92
CA ARG A 420 13.22 16.93 -9.45
C ARG A 420 14.34 16.54 -8.50
#